data_6ac34e1ac9cf7ca739a7fa8e4859bbcc
#
_entry.id   6ac34e1ac9cf7ca739a7fa8e4859bbcc
#
_cell.length_a   1.000
_cell.length_b   1.000
_cell.length_c   1.000
_cell.angle_alpha   90.00
_cell.angle_beta   90.00
_cell.angle_gamma   90.00
#
_symmetry.space_group_name_H-M   'P 1'
#
loop_
_entity.id
_entity.type
_entity.pdbx_description
1 polymer ?
#
loop_
_entity_poly.entity_id
_entity_poly.type
_entity_poly.pdbx_seq_one_letter_code
_entity_poly.pdbx_strand_id
1 'polypeptide(L)'
;LRNKIKNINYDEYLKLREELNIKKPISLMGLGTILSKYLRENNKLEDLEVSSEINACSVKIKVRVDVDGKEELRDYLLMFKNETHNHPTEIEPLGGASTCLGGAIRDPLSGRAYVYQAMRITGSADPREEISKTLAGKLPQREITTQAAKGYSSYGNQIGLPTGFVEELYHKGYMAKRMETGAVIAAAPMENVKRLDPVDGDLVLLIGGRTGRDGIGGATGSSKSHKKSSIITESAQVQKGNAPEERKIQRLFRKYEAASLIKKCNDFGAGGVSVAIGELSDGVEIYLD
;
A
#
# COMPACT_ATOMS: atom_id res chain seq x y z
N LEU A 1 30.85 17.65 5.38
CA LEU A 1 30.62 16.19 5.24
C LEU A 1 29.34 15.89 4.47
N ARG A 2 28.19 16.46 4.85
CA ARG A 2 26.89 16.23 4.22
C ARG A 2 26.84 16.56 2.72
N ASN A 3 27.46 17.66 2.31
CA ASN A 3 27.54 18.05 0.88
C ASN A 3 28.49 17.13 0.09
N LYS A 4 29.58 16.68 0.71
CA LYS A 4 30.53 15.75 0.08
C LYS A 4 29.86 14.39 -0.21
N ILE A 5 29.09 13.85 0.73
CA ILE A 5 28.32 12.61 0.55
C ILE A 5 27.27 12.77 -0.56
N LYS A 6 26.55 13.89 -0.58
CA LYS A 6 25.57 14.17 -1.64
C LYS A 6 26.21 14.21 -3.04
N ASN A 7 27.37 14.83 -3.16
CA ASN A 7 28.06 14.91 -4.44
C ASN A 7 28.54 13.54 -4.92
N ILE A 8 29.13 12.71 -4.04
CA ILE A 8 29.54 11.34 -4.38
C ILE A 8 28.35 10.52 -4.89
N ASN A 9 27.21 10.54 -4.20
CA ASN A 9 26.02 9.82 -4.63
C ASN A 9 25.46 10.33 -5.96
N TYR A 10 25.56 11.63 -6.22
CA TYR A 10 25.12 12.20 -7.49
C TYR A 10 26.05 11.83 -8.66
N ASP A 11 27.35 11.85 -8.42
CA ASP A 11 28.33 11.42 -9.43
C ASP A 11 28.16 9.92 -9.77
N GLU A 12 27.89 9.11 -8.78
CA GLU A 12 27.60 7.68 -8.95
C GLU A 12 26.29 7.47 -9.75
N TYR A 13 25.25 8.26 -9.45
CA TYR A 13 24.03 8.27 -10.24
C TYR A 13 24.28 8.61 -11.71
N LEU A 14 25.12 9.62 -12.01
CA LEU A 14 25.45 10.00 -13.38
C LEU A 14 26.17 8.87 -14.12
N LYS A 15 27.11 8.18 -13.46
CA LYS A 15 27.80 7.01 -14.03
C LYS A 15 26.81 5.89 -14.36
N LEU A 16 25.93 5.53 -13.44
CA LEU A 16 24.92 4.50 -13.67
C LEU A 16 23.95 4.88 -14.80
N ARG A 17 23.61 6.16 -14.94
CA ARG A 17 22.80 6.63 -16.07
C ARG A 17 23.49 6.40 -17.42
N GLU A 18 24.80 6.66 -17.49
CA GLU A 18 25.61 6.45 -18.67
C GLU A 18 25.70 4.96 -19.02
N GLU A 19 26.04 4.11 -18.04
CA GLU A 19 26.08 2.65 -18.19
C GLU A 19 24.75 2.08 -18.69
N LEU A 20 23.62 2.57 -18.16
CA LEU A 20 22.27 2.13 -18.54
C LEU A 20 21.71 2.86 -19.77
N ASN A 21 22.50 3.72 -20.43
CA ASN A 21 22.10 4.52 -21.60
C ASN A 21 20.76 5.26 -21.41
N ILE A 22 20.52 5.83 -20.20
CA ILE A 22 19.28 6.52 -19.86
C ILE A 22 19.30 7.94 -20.42
N LYS A 23 18.49 8.20 -21.46
CA LYS A 23 18.37 9.51 -22.13
C LYS A 23 17.30 10.43 -21.54
N LYS A 24 16.41 9.91 -20.67
CA LYS A 24 15.36 10.72 -20.04
C LYS A 24 15.96 11.83 -19.15
N PRO A 25 15.29 12.99 -19.01
CA PRO A 25 15.76 14.05 -18.11
C PRO A 25 16.05 13.56 -16.68
N ILE A 26 16.97 14.23 -16.01
CA ILE A 26 17.29 13.95 -14.60
C ILE A 26 16.06 14.28 -13.75
N SER A 27 15.68 13.36 -12.86
CA SER A 27 14.56 13.51 -11.95
C SER A 27 14.84 12.82 -10.60
N LEU A 28 14.14 13.23 -9.55
CA LEU A 28 14.22 12.58 -8.25
C LEU A 28 13.78 11.11 -8.31
N MET A 29 12.79 10.80 -9.13
CA MET A 29 12.37 9.41 -9.39
C MET A 29 13.48 8.62 -10.08
N GLY A 30 14.16 9.23 -11.03
CA GLY A 30 15.33 8.63 -11.68
C GLY A 30 16.44 8.31 -10.69
N LEU A 31 16.73 9.25 -9.78
CA LEU A 31 17.73 9.05 -8.71
C LEU A 31 17.31 7.91 -7.75
N GLY A 32 16.05 7.89 -7.33
CA GLY A 32 15.55 6.87 -6.40
C GLY A 32 15.44 5.45 -6.99
N THR A 33 15.34 5.32 -8.33
CA THR A 33 15.13 4.02 -8.99
C THR A 33 16.32 3.51 -9.79
N ILE A 34 17.42 4.27 -9.88
CA ILE A 34 18.56 3.91 -10.74
C ILE A 34 19.23 2.60 -10.32
N LEU A 35 19.38 2.40 -9.00
CA LEU A 35 20.04 1.21 -8.48
C LEU A 35 19.24 -0.05 -8.78
N SER A 36 17.92 -0.03 -8.63
CA SER A 36 17.08 -1.19 -8.94
C SER A 36 17.11 -1.52 -10.46
N LYS A 37 17.20 -0.51 -11.32
CA LYS A 37 17.38 -0.72 -12.76
C LYS A 37 18.74 -1.35 -13.07
N TYR A 38 19.80 -0.81 -12.48
CA TYR A 38 21.15 -1.34 -12.63
C TYR A 38 21.26 -2.79 -12.16
N LEU A 39 20.71 -3.11 -11.00
CA LEU A 39 20.70 -4.47 -10.46
C LEU A 39 19.93 -5.44 -11.36
N ARG A 40 18.81 -4.98 -11.95
CA ARG A 40 18.01 -5.78 -12.90
C ARG A 40 18.79 -6.08 -14.20
N GLU A 41 19.38 -5.05 -14.81
CA GLU A 41 20.17 -5.21 -16.04
C GLU A 41 21.40 -6.09 -15.84
N ASN A 42 21.92 -6.15 -14.62
CA ASN A 42 23.08 -6.98 -14.28
C ASN A 42 22.70 -8.35 -13.65
N ASN A 43 21.43 -8.78 -13.78
CA ASN A 43 20.93 -10.06 -13.25
C ASN A 43 21.23 -10.28 -11.75
N LYS A 44 21.13 -9.23 -10.95
CA LYS A 44 21.35 -9.26 -9.51
C LYS A 44 20.04 -9.24 -8.71
N LEU A 45 18.91 -9.44 -9.38
CA LEU A 45 17.56 -9.50 -8.78
C LEU A 45 16.86 -10.80 -9.19
N GLU A 46 17.57 -11.93 -9.18
CA GLU A 46 17.04 -13.24 -9.59
C GLU A 46 15.91 -13.73 -8.66
N ASP A 47 15.99 -13.36 -7.38
CA ASP A 47 14.95 -13.68 -6.40
C ASP A 47 13.72 -12.77 -6.50
N LEU A 48 13.78 -11.67 -7.25
CA LEU A 48 12.62 -10.79 -7.45
C LEU A 48 11.60 -11.50 -8.33
N GLU A 49 10.39 -11.69 -7.80
CA GLU A 49 9.27 -12.16 -8.59
C GLU A 49 8.77 -11.06 -9.52
N VAL A 50 8.68 -11.35 -10.80
CA VAL A 50 8.10 -10.46 -11.81
C VAL A 50 6.83 -11.10 -12.37
N SER A 51 5.71 -10.40 -12.27
CA SER A 51 4.42 -10.86 -12.81
C SER A 51 3.59 -9.68 -13.32
N SER A 52 2.51 -9.96 -14.06
CA SER A 52 1.53 -8.95 -14.47
C SER A 52 0.68 -8.44 -13.28
N GLU A 53 0.67 -9.15 -12.18
CA GLU A 53 -0.04 -8.84 -10.95
C GLU A 53 0.92 -8.13 -9.97
N ILE A 54 1.08 -6.80 -10.13
CA ILE A 54 2.08 -6.00 -9.41
C ILE A 54 1.41 -5.16 -8.32
N ASN A 55 0.98 -5.82 -7.23
CA ASN A 55 0.38 -5.13 -6.09
C ASN A 55 1.37 -4.90 -4.94
N ALA A 56 2.36 -5.77 -4.79
CA ALA A 56 3.41 -5.69 -3.78
C ALA A 56 4.75 -6.14 -4.37
N CYS A 57 5.85 -5.67 -3.79
CA CYS A 57 7.17 -6.21 -4.11
C CYS A 57 7.27 -7.63 -3.54
N SER A 58 7.53 -8.62 -4.37
CA SER A 58 7.64 -10.03 -3.99
C SER A 58 9.03 -10.57 -4.24
N VAL A 59 9.60 -11.23 -3.24
CA VAL A 59 10.93 -11.86 -3.29
C VAL A 59 10.79 -13.33 -2.95
N LYS A 60 11.42 -14.20 -3.74
CA LYS A 60 11.47 -15.65 -3.51
C LYS A 60 12.43 -15.94 -2.37
N ILE A 61 11.97 -16.69 -1.36
CA ILE A 61 12.77 -17.09 -0.21
C ILE A 61 12.54 -18.55 0.14
N LYS A 62 13.48 -19.14 0.87
CA LYS A 62 13.34 -20.45 1.49
C LYS A 62 12.98 -20.27 2.96
N VAL A 63 11.92 -20.93 3.41
CA VAL A 63 11.45 -20.89 4.80
C VAL A 63 11.47 -22.28 5.39
N ARG A 64 12.00 -22.40 6.60
CA ARG A 64 11.90 -23.63 7.38
C ARG A 64 10.53 -23.66 8.05
N VAL A 65 9.78 -24.70 7.78
CA VAL A 65 8.44 -24.92 8.34
C VAL A 65 8.42 -26.25 9.10
N ASP A 66 7.70 -26.28 10.20
CA ASP A 66 7.43 -27.52 10.92
C ASP A 66 6.15 -28.15 10.32
N VAL A 67 6.27 -29.37 9.85
CA VAL A 67 5.16 -30.17 9.35
C VAL A 67 5.13 -31.48 10.14
N ASP A 68 4.18 -31.63 11.02
CA ASP A 68 3.99 -32.80 11.89
C ASP A 68 5.25 -33.18 12.68
N GLY A 69 5.95 -32.16 13.22
CA GLY A 69 7.18 -32.35 14.00
C GLY A 69 8.45 -32.58 13.17
N LYS A 70 8.38 -32.43 11.86
CA LYS A 70 9.54 -32.50 10.95
C LYS A 70 9.79 -31.13 10.32
N GLU A 71 11.05 -30.72 10.33
CA GLU A 71 11.48 -29.50 9.66
C GLU A 71 11.58 -29.75 8.14
N GLU A 72 10.85 -28.95 7.35
CA GLU A 72 10.91 -28.93 5.90
C GLU A 72 11.33 -27.55 5.40
N LEU A 73 12.08 -27.51 4.31
CA LEU A 73 12.42 -26.28 3.62
C LEU A 73 11.45 -26.05 2.45
N ARG A 74 10.65 -24.99 2.53
CA ARG A 74 9.63 -24.67 1.51
C ARG A 74 9.89 -23.34 0.84
N ASP A 75 9.45 -23.22 -0.41
CA ASP A 75 9.51 -21.99 -1.18
C ASP A 75 8.37 -21.05 -0.80
N TYR A 76 8.71 -19.81 -0.50
CA TYR A 76 7.78 -18.76 -0.14
C TYR A 76 8.04 -17.50 -0.96
N LEU A 77 6.99 -16.69 -1.09
CA LEU A 77 7.10 -15.30 -1.51
C LEU A 77 7.04 -14.41 -0.26
N LEU A 78 8.10 -13.66 -0.03
CA LEU A 78 8.12 -12.58 0.95
C LEU A 78 7.67 -11.30 0.24
N MET A 79 6.64 -10.66 0.75
CA MET A 79 6.06 -9.47 0.13
C MET A 79 6.22 -8.25 1.02
N PHE A 80 6.53 -7.13 0.40
CA PHE A 80 6.58 -5.82 1.02
C PHE A 80 5.70 -4.84 0.26
N LYS A 81 4.87 -4.12 0.98
CA LYS A 81 4.07 -3.01 0.46
C LYS A 81 4.17 -1.81 1.38
N ASN A 82 4.28 -0.63 0.79
CA ASN A 82 4.05 0.64 1.48
C ASN A 82 2.96 1.42 0.76
N GLU A 83 2.14 2.11 1.54
CA GLU A 83 1.01 2.90 1.06
C GLU A 83 1.03 4.27 1.71
N THR A 84 0.68 5.30 0.94
CA THR A 84 0.49 6.65 1.45
C THR A 84 -0.97 7.08 1.34
N HIS A 85 -1.51 7.69 2.39
CA HIS A 85 -2.89 8.15 2.41
C HIS A 85 -2.98 9.53 3.07
N ASN A 86 -2.33 10.51 2.42
CA ASN A 86 -2.05 11.83 3.00
C ASN A 86 -3.28 12.74 3.05
N HIS A 87 -3.85 13.09 1.89
CA HIS A 87 -4.94 14.06 1.80
C HIS A 87 -6.22 13.64 2.52
N PRO A 88 -6.71 12.40 2.41
CA PRO A 88 -7.88 11.99 3.20
C PRO A 88 -7.62 12.06 4.71
N THR A 89 -6.41 11.77 5.17
CA THR A 89 -6.04 11.85 6.58
C THR A 89 -6.00 13.29 7.11
N GLU A 90 -5.86 14.31 6.26
CA GLU A 90 -5.94 15.72 6.67
C GLU A 90 -7.34 16.15 7.10
N ILE A 91 -8.39 15.52 6.58
CA ILE A 91 -9.79 15.92 6.79
C ILE A 91 -10.60 14.91 7.60
N GLU A 92 -10.28 13.64 7.46
CA GLU A 92 -10.89 12.54 8.21
C GLU A 92 -9.76 11.62 8.73
N PRO A 93 -8.99 12.11 9.74
CA PRO A 93 -7.74 11.48 10.13
C PRO A 93 -7.90 10.06 10.70
N LEU A 94 -9.02 9.75 11.36
CA LEU A 94 -9.26 8.42 11.90
C LEU A 94 -9.46 7.40 10.77
N GLY A 95 -10.37 7.66 9.85
CA GLY A 95 -10.65 6.77 8.71
C GLY A 95 -9.52 6.77 7.69
N GLY A 96 -8.90 7.94 7.43
CA GLY A 96 -7.79 8.04 6.51
C GLY A 96 -6.59 7.19 6.92
N ALA A 97 -6.18 7.26 8.19
CA ALA A 97 -5.08 6.43 8.70
C ALA A 97 -5.47 4.95 8.80
N SER A 98 -6.72 4.64 9.14
CA SER A 98 -7.24 3.27 9.11
C SER A 98 -7.15 2.67 7.71
N THR A 99 -7.60 3.44 6.72
CA THR A 99 -7.57 3.02 5.30
C THR A 99 -6.13 2.91 4.77
N CYS A 100 -5.22 3.75 5.24
CA CYS A 100 -3.79 3.63 4.90
C CYS A 100 -3.25 2.25 5.25
N LEU A 101 -3.53 1.76 6.46
CA LEU A 101 -3.13 0.40 6.85
C LEU A 101 -3.92 -0.66 6.07
N GLY A 102 -5.24 -0.51 5.94
CA GLY A 102 -6.08 -1.44 5.19
C GLY A 102 -5.62 -1.60 3.73
N GLY A 103 -5.30 -0.49 3.05
CA GLY A 103 -4.76 -0.52 1.69
C GLY A 103 -3.40 -1.22 1.61
N ALA A 104 -2.50 -0.91 2.56
CA ALA A 104 -1.21 -1.58 2.62
C ALA A 104 -1.33 -3.10 2.80
N ILE A 105 -2.36 -3.57 3.52
CA ILE A 105 -2.63 -5.01 3.73
C ILE A 105 -3.26 -5.63 2.49
N ARG A 106 -4.20 -4.95 1.84
CA ARG A 106 -4.96 -5.51 0.70
C ARG A 106 -4.08 -5.90 -0.48
N ASP A 107 -3.04 -5.16 -0.75
CA ASP A 107 -2.17 -5.45 -1.89
C ASP A 107 -1.41 -6.79 -1.76
N PRO A 108 -0.67 -7.07 -0.67
CA PRO A 108 -0.11 -8.42 -0.48
C PRO A 108 -1.19 -9.49 -0.33
N LEU A 109 -2.35 -9.14 0.26
CA LEU A 109 -3.48 -10.06 0.37
C LEU A 109 -4.00 -10.45 -1.03
N SER A 110 -4.06 -9.53 -1.99
CA SER A 110 -4.36 -9.84 -3.38
C SER A 110 -3.33 -10.82 -3.98
N GLY A 111 -2.08 -10.74 -3.54
CA GLY A 111 -1.04 -11.73 -3.79
C GLY A 111 -1.20 -13.05 -3.00
N ARG A 112 -2.34 -13.28 -2.35
CA ARG A 112 -2.63 -14.45 -1.48
C ARG A 112 -1.68 -14.56 -0.28
N ALA A 113 -1.01 -13.46 0.09
CA ALA A 113 -0.11 -13.45 1.23
C ALA A 113 -0.83 -13.11 2.54
N TYR A 114 -0.33 -13.65 3.63
CA TYR A 114 -0.74 -13.29 4.97
C TYR A 114 0.20 -12.21 5.51
N VAL A 115 -0.37 -11.13 6.04
CA VAL A 115 0.42 -10.02 6.59
C VAL A 115 0.75 -10.29 8.05
N TYR A 116 2.03 -10.24 8.37
CA TYR A 116 2.55 -10.57 9.71
C TYR A 116 2.91 -9.36 10.55
N GLN A 117 3.33 -8.26 9.91
CA GLN A 117 3.79 -7.08 10.61
C GLN A 117 3.49 -5.81 9.81
N ALA A 118 3.06 -4.77 10.53
CA ALA A 118 2.95 -3.41 10.00
C ALA A 118 4.07 -2.51 10.53
N MET A 119 4.31 -1.45 9.78
CA MET A 119 5.17 -0.32 10.15
C MET A 119 4.43 0.97 9.81
N ARG A 120 4.72 2.04 10.54
CA ARG A 120 4.11 3.35 10.33
C ARG A 120 5.16 4.45 10.37
N ILE A 121 5.24 5.23 9.30
CA ILE A 121 6.11 6.39 9.20
C ILE A 121 5.24 7.60 8.82
N THR A 122 5.27 8.64 9.63
CA THR A 122 4.38 9.79 9.46
C THR A 122 5.13 11.11 9.53
N GLY A 123 4.55 12.13 8.90
CA GLY A 123 5.01 13.51 8.99
C GLY A 123 3.87 14.42 9.44
N SER A 124 4.17 15.27 10.42
CA SER A 124 3.20 16.16 11.06
C SER A 124 3.84 17.52 11.41
N ALA A 125 3.04 18.57 11.53
CA ALA A 125 3.47 19.73 12.28
C ALA A 125 3.35 19.47 13.78
N ASP A 126 3.83 20.38 14.63
CA ASP A 126 3.82 20.17 16.08
C ASP A 126 2.37 20.03 16.60
N PRO A 127 2.01 18.90 17.18
CA PRO A 127 0.66 18.67 17.71
C PRO A 127 0.34 19.52 18.95
N ARG A 128 1.34 20.18 19.54
CA ARG A 128 1.19 21.10 20.70
C ARG A 128 0.85 22.51 20.25
N GLU A 129 0.84 22.78 18.94
CA GLU A 129 0.49 24.11 18.39
C GLU A 129 -0.88 24.54 18.92
N GLU A 130 -1.00 25.81 19.29
CA GLU A 130 -2.24 26.40 19.79
C GLU A 130 -3.35 26.32 18.74
N ILE A 131 -4.57 25.99 19.15
CA ILE A 131 -5.74 25.89 18.26
C ILE A 131 -5.99 27.22 17.52
N SER A 132 -5.70 28.37 18.17
CA SER A 132 -5.81 29.71 17.59
C SER A 132 -4.96 29.91 16.33
N LYS A 133 -3.88 29.16 16.17
CA LYS A 133 -2.99 29.19 15.00
C LYS A 133 -3.42 28.24 13.87
N THR A 134 -4.54 27.53 14.06
CA THR A 134 -5.07 26.66 13.01
C THR A 134 -5.44 27.44 11.77
N LEU A 135 -4.96 27.00 10.61
CA LEU A 135 -5.30 27.63 9.33
C LEU A 135 -6.79 27.56 9.05
N ALA A 136 -7.34 28.64 8.45
CA ALA A 136 -8.76 28.72 8.12
C ALA A 136 -9.22 27.52 7.27
N GLY A 137 -10.32 26.88 7.67
CA GLY A 137 -10.88 25.72 6.98
C GLY A 137 -10.10 24.42 7.14
N LYS A 138 -9.13 24.35 8.05
CA LYS A 138 -8.34 23.13 8.35
C LYS A 138 -8.65 22.60 9.75
N LEU A 139 -8.31 21.35 10.00
CA LEU A 139 -8.35 20.76 11.33
C LEU A 139 -7.12 21.19 12.15
N PRO A 140 -7.25 21.31 13.49
CA PRO A 140 -6.12 21.52 14.37
C PRO A 140 -5.10 20.39 14.24
N GLN A 141 -3.81 20.73 14.30
CA GLN A 141 -2.74 19.75 14.15
C GLN A 141 -2.81 18.61 15.18
N ARG A 142 -3.18 18.94 16.42
CA ARG A 142 -3.38 17.96 17.49
C ARG A 142 -4.46 16.95 17.13
N GLU A 143 -5.58 17.40 16.56
CA GLU A 143 -6.68 16.54 16.16
C GLU A 143 -6.25 15.59 15.05
N ILE A 144 -5.60 16.12 13.99
CA ILE A 144 -5.09 15.29 12.89
C ILE A 144 -4.16 14.21 13.42
N THR A 145 -3.19 14.56 14.25
CA THR A 145 -2.18 13.63 14.76
C THR A 145 -2.78 12.55 15.67
N THR A 146 -3.62 12.95 16.62
CA THR A 146 -4.18 12.00 17.61
C THR A 146 -5.22 11.07 16.98
N GLN A 147 -6.06 11.57 16.10
CA GLN A 147 -7.08 10.74 15.43
C GLN A 147 -6.44 9.80 14.38
N ALA A 148 -5.41 10.25 13.67
CA ALA A 148 -4.67 9.39 12.76
C ALA A 148 -3.98 8.24 13.50
N ALA A 149 -3.33 8.51 14.62
CA ALA A 149 -2.72 7.46 15.46
C ALA A 149 -3.77 6.46 15.96
N LYS A 150 -4.94 6.97 16.42
CA LYS A 150 -6.07 6.14 16.87
C LYS A 150 -6.63 5.28 15.73
N GLY A 151 -6.79 5.85 14.54
CA GLY A 151 -7.32 5.13 13.38
C GLY A 151 -6.41 3.97 12.94
N TYR A 152 -5.13 4.22 12.80
CA TYR A 152 -4.14 3.21 12.44
C TYR A 152 -4.08 2.07 13.47
N SER A 153 -3.98 2.43 14.77
CA SER A 153 -3.97 1.48 15.88
C SER A 153 -5.26 0.66 15.94
N SER A 154 -6.43 1.30 15.78
CA SER A 154 -7.72 0.62 15.81
C SER A 154 -7.83 -0.44 14.71
N TYR A 155 -7.39 -0.10 13.50
CA TYR A 155 -7.41 -1.05 12.38
C TYR A 155 -6.50 -2.25 12.65
N GLY A 156 -5.25 -1.99 13.06
CA GLY A 156 -4.28 -3.03 13.39
C GLY A 156 -4.79 -3.96 14.51
N ASN A 157 -5.38 -3.40 15.55
CA ASN A 157 -5.96 -4.19 16.65
C ASN A 157 -7.12 -5.08 16.19
N GLN A 158 -8.03 -4.57 15.36
CA GLN A 158 -9.17 -5.33 14.86
C GLN A 158 -8.75 -6.48 13.93
N ILE A 159 -7.74 -6.27 13.10
CA ILE A 159 -7.23 -7.32 12.22
C ILE A 159 -6.25 -8.27 12.94
N GLY A 160 -5.74 -7.87 14.10
CA GLY A 160 -4.76 -8.65 14.87
C GLY A 160 -3.35 -8.55 14.30
N LEU A 161 -2.97 -7.39 13.79
CA LEU A 161 -1.68 -7.12 13.17
C LEU A 161 -0.83 -6.20 14.06
N PRO A 162 0.34 -6.63 14.53
CA PRO A 162 1.24 -5.77 15.29
C PRO A 162 1.89 -4.72 14.41
N THR A 163 2.04 -3.50 14.93
CA THR A 163 2.86 -2.45 14.32
C THR A 163 4.22 -2.44 15.01
N GLY A 164 5.21 -3.07 14.39
CA GLY A 164 6.53 -3.29 14.99
C GLY A 164 7.46 -2.08 14.95
N PHE A 165 7.13 -1.08 14.12
CA PHE A 165 7.90 0.17 14.00
C PHE A 165 6.96 1.35 13.81
N VAL A 166 7.14 2.40 14.60
CA VAL A 166 6.40 3.66 14.48
C VAL A 166 7.37 4.83 14.59
N GLU A 167 7.39 5.69 13.58
CA GLU A 167 8.15 6.93 13.61
C GLU A 167 7.28 8.09 13.11
N GLU A 168 7.37 9.22 13.80
CA GLU A 168 6.67 10.44 13.39
C GLU A 168 7.66 11.61 13.36
N LEU A 169 7.80 12.22 12.19
CA LEU A 169 8.65 13.38 11.95
C LEU A 169 7.84 14.67 12.09
N TYR A 170 8.40 15.63 12.82
CA TYR A 170 7.75 16.92 13.02
C TYR A 170 8.46 18.02 12.24
N HIS A 171 7.71 18.73 11.41
CA HIS A 171 8.21 19.86 10.65
C HIS A 171 7.09 20.83 10.31
N LYS A 172 7.37 22.14 10.44
CA LYS A 172 6.38 23.21 10.17
C LYS A 172 5.75 23.16 8.76
N GLY A 173 6.45 22.58 7.78
CA GLY A 173 5.93 22.39 6.43
C GLY A 173 4.74 21.43 6.35
N TYR A 174 4.47 20.67 7.40
CA TYR A 174 3.27 19.81 7.51
C TYR A 174 2.09 20.49 8.23
N MET A 175 2.12 21.81 8.43
CA MET A 175 1.00 22.52 9.04
C MET A 175 -0.28 22.31 8.23
N ALA A 176 -1.33 21.78 8.89
CA ALA A 176 -2.58 21.35 8.28
C ALA A 176 -2.41 20.36 7.10
N LYS A 177 -1.27 19.69 7.06
CA LYS A 177 -0.91 18.62 6.15
C LYS A 177 -0.55 17.38 6.96
N ARG A 178 -0.60 16.23 6.30
CA ARG A 178 -0.19 14.98 6.89
C ARG A 178 0.54 14.12 5.87
N MET A 179 1.69 13.58 6.24
CA MET A 179 2.24 12.40 5.59
C MET A 179 1.82 11.19 6.41
N GLU A 180 0.97 10.37 5.87
CA GLU A 180 0.57 9.10 6.48
C GLU A 180 1.07 7.98 5.59
N THR A 181 2.06 7.23 6.07
CA THR A 181 2.63 6.09 5.34
C THR A 181 2.52 4.85 6.21
N GLY A 182 1.80 3.87 5.71
CA GLY A 182 1.75 2.53 6.23
C GLY A 182 2.62 1.60 5.40
N ALA A 183 3.32 0.67 6.03
CA ALA A 183 4.02 -0.39 5.33
C ALA A 183 3.76 -1.72 6.02
N VAL A 184 3.83 -2.81 5.26
CA VAL A 184 3.59 -4.15 5.78
C VAL A 184 4.57 -5.16 5.19
N ILE A 185 4.80 -6.22 5.96
CA ILE A 185 5.53 -7.41 5.54
C ILE A 185 4.55 -8.58 5.57
N ALA A 186 4.52 -9.32 4.47
CA ALA A 186 3.63 -10.46 4.28
C ALA A 186 4.40 -11.64 3.66
N ALA A 187 3.81 -12.82 3.74
CA ALA A 187 4.37 -13.99 3.07
C ALA A 187 3.28 -14.97 2.64
N ALA A 188 3.55 -15.71 1.57
CA ALA A 188 2.72 -16.80 1.08
C ALA A 188 3.58 -17.98 0.66
N PRO A 189 3.14 -19.24 0.87
CA PRO A 189 3.72 -20.37 0.16
C PRO A 189 3.61 -20.16 -1.35
N MET A 190 4.67 -20.40 -2.11
CA MET A 190 4.64 -20.19 -3.57
C MET A 190 3.57 -21.04 -4.25
N GLU A 191 3.30 -22.23 -3.75
CA GLU A 191 2.25 -23.13 -4.25
C GLU A 191 0.83 -22.55 -4.17
N ASN A 192 0.59 -21.59 -3.26
CA ASN A 192 -0.70 -20.91 -3.11
C ASN A 192 -0.91 -19.81 -4.16
N VAL A 193 0.13 -19.40 -4.87
CA VAL A 193 0.11 -18.19 -5.69
C VAL A 193 0.19 -18.54 -7.17
N LYS A 194 -0.95 -18.53 -7.85
CA LYS A 194 -1.01 -18.58 -9.31
C LYS A 194 -0.90 -17.17 -9.87
N ARG A 195 -0.22 -17.03 -10.99
CA ARG A 195 -0.06 -15.78 -11.75
C ARG A 195 -0.50 -16.04 -13.19
N LEU A 196 -1.80 -16.26 -13.38
CA LEU A 196 -2.39 -16.61 -14.67
C LEU A 196 -3.34 -15.51 -15.12
N ASP A 197 -3.24 -15.12 -16.37
CA ASP A 197 -4.20 -14.17 -16.92
C ASP A 197 -5.59 -14.81 -17.06
N PRO A 198 -6.67 -14.08 -16.78
CA PRO A 198 -8.03 -14.53 -16.98
C PRO A 198 -8.32 -14.84 -18.46
N VAL A 199 -9.19 -15.81 -18.68
CA VAL A 199 -9.66 -16.18 -20.02
C VAL A 199 -11.18 -16.17 -20.05
N ASP A 200 -11.76 -16.20 -21.25
CA ASP A 200 -13.21 -16.30 -21.43
C ASP A 200 -13.80 -17.49 -20.66
N GLY A 201 -14.91 -17.25 -19.97
CA GLY A 201 -15.56 -18.21 -19.08
C GLY A 201 -15.05 -18.25 -17.64
N ASP A 202 -14.00 -17.49 -17.28
CA ASP A 202 -13.58 -17.35 -15.90
C ASP A 202 -14.59 -16.55 -15.07
N LEU A 203 -14.78 -16.92 -13.81
CA LEU A 203 -15.66 -16.21 -12.89
C LEU A 203 -14.92 -15.08 -12.18
N VAL A 204 -15.52 -13.90 -12.19
CA VAL A 204 -15.07 -12.75 -11.38
C VAL A 204 -15.87 -12.73 -10.09
N LEU A 205 -15.18 -12.82 -8.96
CA LEU A 205 -15.79 -12.79 -7.63
C LEU A 205 -15.37 -11.53 -6.88
N LEU A 206 -16.34 -10.77 -6.38
CA LEU A 206 -16.11 -9.69 -5.41
C LEU A 206 -16.29 -10.26 -4.00
N ILE A 207 -15.21 -10.28 -3.22
CA ILE A 207 -15.21 -10.80 -1.85
C ILE A 207 -14.93 -9.65 -0.89
N GLY A 208 -15.82 -9.46 0.09
CA GLY A 208 -15.66 -8.43 1.12
C GLY A 208 -16.95 -7.76 1.52
N GLY A 209 -16.83 -6.51 2.02
CA GLY A 209 -17.97 -5.68 2.38
C GLY A 209 -18.66 -5.04 1.18
N ARG A 210 -19.83 -4.45 1.43
CA ARG A 210 -20.53 -3.69 0.39
C ARG A 210 -19.74 -2.47 -0.01
N THR A 211 -19.65 -2.19 -1.31
CA THR A 211 -19.04 -0.99 -1.86
C THR A 211 -20.02 0.18 -1.84
N GLY A 212 -19.51 1.41 -1.67
CA GLY A 212 -20.30 2.63 -1.79
C GLY A 212 -20.47 3.08 -3.24
N ARG A 213 -21.38 4.04 -3.45
CA ARG A 213 -21.65 4.64 -4.79
C ARG A 213 -20.42 5.34 -5.40
N ASP A 214 -19.50 5.84 -4.57
CA ASP A 214 -18.35 6.64 -5.02
C ASP A 214 -17.08 5.82 -5.25
N GLY A 215 -17.19 4.50 -5.40
CA GLY A 215 -16.05 3.65 -5.70
C GLY A 215 -15.23 4.10 -6.91
N ILE A 216 -15.86 4.72 -7.90
CA ILE A 216 -15.19 5.22 -9.12
C ILE A 216 -14.50 6.57 -8.88
N GLY A 217 -15.09 7.46 -8.09
CA GLY A 217 -14.59 8.83 -7.85
C GLY A 217 -13.46 8.94 -6.81
N GLY A 218 -13.25 7.91 -5.99
CA GLY A 218 -12.36 7.94 -4.82
C GLY A 218 -10.90 8.31 -5.15
N ALA A 219 -10.37 7.84 -6.26
CA ALA A 219 -9.02 8.18 -6.71
C ALA A 219 -8.82 9.66 -7.01
N THR A 220 -9.82 10.31 -7.59
CA THR A 220 -9.79 11.74 -7.91
C THR A 220 -9.83 12.59 -6.64
N GLY A 221 -10.66 12.23 -5.67
CA GLY A 221 -10.75 12.89 -4.36
C GLY A 221 -9.44 12.82 -3.57
N SER A 222 -8.76 11.70 -3.59
CA SER A 222 -7.48 11.47 -2.88
C SER A 222 -6.34 12.38 -3.36
N SER A 223 -6.44 12.93 -4.56
CA SER A 223 -5.40 13.77 -5.17
C SER A 223 -5.66 15.28 -4.99
N LYS A 224 -6.77 15.69 -4.41
CA LYS A 224 -7.15 17.10 -4.25
C LYS A 224 -6.83 17.66 -2.86
N SER A 225 -6.57 18.97 -2.79
CA SER A 225 -6.46 19.68 -1.52
C SER A 225 -7.84 19.84 -0.88
N HIS A 226 -8.00 19.40 0.36
CA HIS A 226 -9.26 19.39 1.09
C HIS A 226 -9.42 20.57 2.08
N LYS A 227 -10.68 20.97 2.33
CA LYS A 227 -11.12 21.94 3.34
C LYS A 227 -12.17 21.28 4.24
N LYS A 228 -12.54 21.91 5.37
CA LYS A 228 -13.62 21.41 6.24
C LYS A 228 -14.94 21.17 5.50
N SER A 229 -15.26 21.97 4.48
CA SER A 229 -16.43 21.73 3.63
C SER A 229 -16.36 20.41 2.87
N SER A 230 -15.16 19.92 2.55
CA SER A 230 -14.96 18.63 1.89
C SER A 230 -15.44 17.45 2.75
N ILE A 231 -15.48 17.60 4.07
CA ILE A 231 -16.04 16.58 4.98
C ILE A 231 -17.51 16.29 4.64
N ILE A 232 -18.26 17.32 4.27
CA ILE A 232 -19.68 17.19 3.94
C ILE A 232 -19.89 16.74 2.50
N THR A 233 -19.09 17.28 1.56
CA THR A 233 -19.27 17.05 0.13
C THR A 233 -18.53 15.83 -0.41
N GLU A 234 -17.46 15.41 0.26
CA GLU A 234 -16.52 14.40 -0.22
C GLU A 234 -16.26 13.27 0.80
N SER A 235 -16.97 13.25 1.95
CA SER A 235 -16.78 12.22 2.98
C SER A 235 -17.07 10.81 2.48
N ALA A 236 -17.95 10.66 1.49
CA ALA A 236 -18.24 9.39 0.85
C ALA A 236 -17.07 8.89 -0.02
N GLN A 237 -16.16 9.77 -0.44
CA GLN A 237 -14.97 9.43 -1.23
C GLN A 237 -13.81 8.94 -0.34
N VAL A 238 -13.87 9.18 0.98
CA VAL A 238 -12.90 8.61 1.91
C VAL A 238 -13.22 7.14 2.09
N GLN A 239 -12.34 6.30 1.61
CA GLN A 239 -12.45 4.86 1.79
C GLN A 239 -12.47 4.51 3.27
N LYS A 240 -13.33 3.58 3.64
CA LYS A 240 -13.41 3.05 5.01
C LYS A 240 -13.20 1.54 4.95
N GLY A 241 -12.01 1.11 5.30
CA GLY A 241 -11.68 -0.30 5.38
C GLY A 241 -12.51 -1.02 6.44
N ASN A 242 -12.76 -2.30 6.22
CA ASN A 242 -13.42 -3.20 7.16
C ASN A 242 -12.43 -4.26 7.65
N ALA A 243 -11.71 -3.94 8.73
CA ALA A 243 -10.66 -4.80 9.26
C ALA A 243 -11.14 -6.23 9.64
N PRO A 244 -12.34 -6.44 10.26
CA PRO A 244 -12.84 -7.78 10.51
C PRO A 244 -13.07 -8.62 9.25
N GLU A 245 -13.58 -8.03 8.18
CA GLU A 245 -13.76 -8.73 6.90
C GLU A 245 -12.40 -9.04 6.25
N GLU A 246 -11.50 -8.09 6.23
CA GLU A 246 -10.15 -8.27 5.71
C GLU A 246 -9.39 -9.38 6.47
N ARG A 247 -9.55 -9.46 7.78
CA ARG A 247 -9.03 -10.59 8.57
C ARG A 247 -9.59 -11.93 8.14
N LYS A 248 -10.89 -12.02 7.85
CA LYS A 248 -11.51 -13.27 7.36
C LYS A 248 -10.90 -13.68 6.02
N ILE A 249 -10.72 -12.74 5.11
CA ILE A 249 -10.12 -12.99 3.79
C ILE A 249 -8.66 -13.45 3.93
N GLN A 250 -7.86 -12.80 4.79
CA GLN A 250 -6.50 -13.25 5.07
C GLN A 250 -6.45 -14.70 5.57
N ARG A 251 -7.38 -15.07 6.44
CA ARG A 251 -7.47 -16.46 6.95
C ARG A 251 -7.93 -17.45 5.87
N LEU A 252 -8.82 -17.01 4.97
CA LEU A 252 -9.26 -17.83 3.84
C LEU A 252 -8.09 -18.09 2.88
N PHE A 253 -7.34 -17.07 2.50
CA PHE A 253 -6.23 -17.17 1.54
C PHE A 253 -5.00 -17.91 2.06
N ARG A 254 -4.91 -18.17 3.36
CA ARG A 254 -3.93 -19.10 3.92
C ARG A 254 -4.21 -20.56 3.60
N LYS A 255 -5.45 -20.90 3.24
CA LYS A 255 -5.83 -22.27 2.89
C LYS A 255 -5.49 -22.52 1.43
N TYR A 256 -4.68 -23.54 1.19
CA TYR A 256 -4.29 -23.95 -0.15
C TYR A 256 -5.51 -24.20 -1.05
N GLU A 257 -6.55 -24.87 -0.52
CA GLU A 257 -7.76 -25.22 -1.25
C GLU A 257 -8.51 -23.97 -1.80
N ALA A 258 -8.43 -22.85 -1.09
CA ALA A 258 -9.02 -21.60 -1.55
C ALA A 258 -8.06 -20.83 -2.47
N ALA A 259 -6.81 -20.65 -2.04
CA ALA A 259 -5.83 -19.82 -2.76
C ALA A 259 -5.47 -20.42 -4.13
N SER A 260 -5.39 -21.75 -4.23
CA SER A 260 -5.07 -22.45 -5.47
C SER A 260 -6.14 -22.35 -6.57
N LEU A 261 -7.35 -21.91 -6.25
CA LEU A 261 -8.42 -21.67 -7.23
C LEU A 261 -8.31 -20.28 -7.88
N ILE A 262 -7.57 -19.36 -7.26
CA ILE A 262 -7.48 -17.96 -7.71
C ILE A 262 -6.38 -17.85 -8.78
N LYS A 263 -6.77 -17.52 -10.01
CA LYS A 263 -5.83 -17.25 -11.11
C LYS A 263 -5.15 -15.90 -10.94
N LYS A 264 -5.93 -14.86 -10.70
CA LYS A 264 -5.49 -13.47 -10.51
C LYS A 264 -6.40 -12.78 -9.50
N CYS A 265 -5.86 -11.88 -8.71
CA CYS A 265 -6.62 -11.14 -7.70
C CYS A 265 -6.12 -9.71 -7.67
N ASN A 266 -7.03 -8.77 -7.44
CA ASN A 266 -6.70 -7.38 -7.22
C ASN A 266 -7.45 -6.85 -6.01
N ASP A 267 -6.94 -5.77 -5.39
CA ASP A 267 -7.65 -5.11 -4.31
C ASP A 267 -8.79 -4.24 -4.88
N PHE A 268 -9.80 -4.00 -4.07
CA PHE A 268 -10.89 -3.09 -4.38
C PHE A 268 -10.70 -1.80 -3.58
N GLY A 269 -9.89 -0.90 -4.12
CA GLY A 269 -9.51 0.36 -3.50
C GLY A 269 -9.97 1.59 -4.27
N ALA A 270 -9.10 2.58 -4.38
CA ALA A 270 -9.35 3.79 -5.13
C ALA A 270 -9.60 3.50 -6.62
N GLY A 271 -10.60 4.15 -7.21
CA GLY A 271 -11.06 3.88 -8.58
C GLY A 271 -12.16 2.83 -8.68
N GLY A 272 -12.48 2.14 -7.57
CA GLY A 272 -13.64 1.23 -7.47
C GLY A 272 -13.60 0.08 -8.48
N VAL A 273 -14.77 -0.26 -8.99
CA VAL A 273 -14.97 -1.35 -9.95
C VAL A 273 -14.11 -1.20 -11.19
N SER A 274 -13.96 0.01 -11.72
CA SER A 274 -13.20 0.24 -12.96
C SER A 274 -11.72 -0.09 -12.83
N VAL A 275 -11.11 0.18 -11.68
CA VAL A 275 -9.73 -0.18 -11.40
C VAL A 275 -9.63 -1.65 -10.96
N ALA A 276 -10.44 -2.07 -10.00
CA ALA A 276 -10.38 -3.42 -9.45
C ALA A 276 -10.53 -4.52 -10.52
N ILE A 277 -11.46 -4.34 -11.45
CA ILE A 277 -11.70 -5.30 -12.54
C ILE A 277 -10.81 -5.00 -13.75
N GLY A 278 -10.62 -3.71 -14.09
CA GLY A 278 -9.80 -3.32 -15.24
C GLY A 278 -8.34 -3.75 -15.13
N GLU A 279 -7.80 -3.87 -13.93
CA GLU A 279 -6.44 -4.37 -13.70
C GLU A 279 -6.34 -5.92 -13.69
N LEU A 280 -7.47 -6.63 -13.64
CA LEU A 280 -7.47 -8.09 -13.72
C LEU A 280 -7.20 -8.59 -15.14
N SER A 281 -7.74 -7.91 -16.15
CA SER A 281 -7.56 -8.31 -17.54
C SER A 281 -7.73 -7.12 -18.48
N ASP A 282 -7.00 -7.14 -19.59
CA ASP A 282 -7.20 -6.21 -20.69
C ASP A 282 -8.49 -6.50 -21.45
N GLY A 283 -9.16 -5.45 -21.92
CA GLY A 283 -10.30 -5.57 -22.82
C GLY A 283 -11.58 -6.11 -22.17
N VAL A 284 -11.78 -5.86 -20.88
CA VAL A 284 -13.03 -6.23 -20.18
C VAL A 284 -14.12 -5.21 -20.40
N GLU A 285 -15.34 -5.67 -20.54
CA GLU A 285 -16.56 -4.87 -20.57
C GLU A 285 -17.29 -5.03 -19.22
N ILE A 286 -17.60 -3.90 -18.57
CA ILE A 286 -18.18 -3.92 -17.22
C ILE A 286 -19.56 -3.29 -17.27
N TYR A 287 -20.60 -4.07 -16.98
CA TYR A 287 -21.98 -3.61 -16.85
C TYR A 287 -22.24 -3.17 -15.41
N LEU A 288 -22.74 -1.94 -15.23
CA LEU A 288 -22.98 -1.30 -13.93
C LEU A 288 -24.49 -1.15 -13.64
N ASP A 289 -25.30 -2.11 -13.94
CA ASP A 289 -26.77 -2.10 -13.78
C ASP A 289 -27.20 -2.16 -12.31
#